data_c9cacd52efc848623f9d516ebd5c5feb
#
_entry.id   c9cacd52efc848623f9d516ebd5c5feb
#
_cell.length_a   1.000
_cell.length_b   1.000
_cell.length_c   1.000
_cell.angle_alpha   90.00
_cell.angle_beta   90.00
_cell.angle_gamma   90.00
#
_symmetry.space_group_name_H-M   'P 1'
#
loop_
_entity.id
_entity.type
_entity.pdbx_description
1 polymer ?
#
loop_
_entity_poly.entity_id
_entity_poly.type
_entity_poly.pdbx_seq_one_letter_code
_entity_poly.pdbx_strand_id
1 'polypeptide(L)'
;MERHQQDGLYELSRLCIHPDLQKEEYNITSWFVSRCIKRFKKDARVRCILSYADANHHTGVIYRACNFKYYGLTAPKKDFYYADGTKHSRGSVCGADGEWCDRSRKHRYLMVFDKTLNLLWNEEKYGNI
;
A
#
# COMPACT_ATOMS: atom_id res chain seq x y z
N MET A 1 -13.99 -0.45 -0.09
CA MET A 1 -14.67 -0.14 1.18
C MET A 1 -15.61 1.03 1.00
N GLU A 2 -16.79 0.91 1.52
CA GLU A 2 -17.77 1.96 1.43
C GLU A 2 -17.42 3.15 2.34
N ARG A 3 -17.83 4.38 1.94
CA ARG A 3 -17.44 5.60 2.68
C ARG A 3 -17.77 5.56 4.17
N HIS A 4 -18.93 5.02 4.52
CA HIS A 4 -19.38 4.97 5.92
C HIS A 4 -18.63 3.92 6.77
N GLN A 5 -17.79 3.09 6.15
CA GLN A 5 -17.01 2.06 6.84
C GLN A 5 -15.54 2.42 7.01
N GLN A 6 -15.15 3.67 6.75
CA GLN A 6 -13.73 4.06 6.79
C GLN A 6 -13.21 4.36 8.20
N ASP A 7 -14.07 4.38 9.20
CA ASP A 7 -13.63 4.50 10.58
C ASP A 7 -12.79 3.29 11.00
N GLY A 8 -11.64 3.56 11.59
CA GLY A 8 -10.70 2.50 11.99
C GLY A 8 -9.85 1.91 10.85
N LEU A 9 -9.86 2.54 9.68
CA LEU A 9 -9.02 2.14 8.54
C LEU A 9 -7.79 3.03 8.48
N TYR A 10 -6.63 2.42 8.40
CA TYR A 10 -5.35 3.12 8.37
C TYR A 10 -4.46 2.58 7.26
N GLU A 11 -3.60 3.44 6.75
CA GLU A 11 -2.59 3.06 5.76
C GLU A 11 -1.20 3.13 6.37
N LEU A 12 -0.45 2.05 6.23
CA LEU A 12 0.99 2.06 6.47
C LEU A 12 1.66 2.57 5.20
N SER A 13 1.84 3.89 5.11
CA SER A 13 2.25 4.56 3.88
C SER A 13 3.75 4.61 3.69
N ARG A 14 4.53 4.58 4.76
CA ARG A 14 5.99 4.61 4.70
C ARG A 14 6.59 3.73 5.78
N LEU A 15 7.59 2.96 5.37
CA LEU A 15 8.36 2.11 6.26
C LEU A 15 9.82 2.21 5.85
N CYS A 16 10.66 2.61 6.80
CA CYS A 16 12.09 2.74 6.58
C CYS A 16 12.86 2.28 7.80
N ILE A 17 13.81 1.39 7.59
CA ILE A 17 14.73 0.91 8.62
C ILE A 17 16.13 1.26 8.16
N HIS A 18 16.97 1.75 9.08
CA HIS A 18 18.35 2.08 8.76
C HIS A 18 19.08 0.87 8.17
N PRO A 19 19.81 1.03 7.04
CA PRO A 19 20.44 -0.10 6.36
C PRO A 19 21.39 -0.92 7.26
N ASP A 20 22.11 -0.29 8.17
CA ASP A 20 23.01 -1.00 9.07
C ASP A 20 22.28 -1.94 10.00
N LEU A 21 21.10 -1.54 10.51
CA LEU A 21 20.27 -2.41 11.35
C LEU A 21 19.70 -3.58 10.55
N GLN A 22 19.36 -3.37 9.29
CA GLN A 22 18.87 -4.44 8.41
C GLN A 22 19.95 -5.50 8.15
N LYS A 23 21.22 -5.11 8.11
CA LYS A 23 22.34 -6.02 7.93
C LYS A 23 22.68 -6.82 9.19
N GLU A 24 22.58 -6.17 10.36
CA GLU A 24 22.98 -6.76 11.63
C GLU A 24 21.91 -7.69 12.21
N GLU A 25 20.64 -7.33 12.03
CA GLU A 25 19.53 -8.03 12.64
C GLU A 25 18.61 -8.62 11.58
N TYR A 26 18.63 -9.94 11.44
CA TYR A 26 17.68 -10.65 10.61
C TYR A 26 16.26 -10.44 11.14
N ASN A 27 15.31 -10.20 10.25
CA ASN A 27 13.89 -9.94 10.58
C ASN A 27 13.61 -8.67 11.39
N ILE A 28 14.55 -7.72 11.46
CA ILE A 28 14.34 -6.48 12.22
C ILE A 28 13.09 -5.71 11.76
N THR A 29 12.84 -5.67 10.47
CA THR A 29 11.71 -4.92 9.93
C THR A 29 10.37 -5.52 10.33
N SER A 30 10.20 -6.84 10.19
CA SER A 30 8.98 -7.52 10.60
C SER A 30 8.76 -7.45 12.10
N TRP A 31 9.81 -7.56 12.88
CA TRP A 31 9.77 -7.39 14.34
C TRP A 31 9.30 -5.99 14.71
N PHE A 32 9.90 -4.97 14.10
CA PHE A 32 9.55 -3.57 14.35
C PHE A 32 8.11 -3.26 13.97
N VAL A 33 7.68 -3.66 12.77
CA VAL A 33 6.31 -3.44 12.30
C VAL A 33 5.30 -4.12 13.22
N SER A 34 5.56 -5.37 13.61
CA SER A 34 4.68 -6.10 14.52
C SER A 34 4.53 -5.40 15.88
N ARG A 35 5.62 -4.86 16.40
CA ARG A 35 5.61 -4.09 17.64
C ARG A 35 4.82 -2.79 17.49
N CYS A 36 5.01 -2.06 16.41
CA CYS A 36 4.27 -0.84 16.12
C CYS A 36 2.77 -1.09 16.01
N ILE A 37 2.36 -2.12 15.29
CA ILE A 37 0.96 -2.49 15.14
C ILE A 37 0.35 -2.86 16.49
N LYS A 38 1.04 -3.66 17.28
CA LYS A 38 0.58 -4.07 18.59
C LYS A 38 0.36 -2.88 19.52
N ARG A 39 1.28 -1.90 19.51
CA ARG A 39 1.13 -0.66 20.26
C ARG A 39 -0.02 0.19 19.74
N PHE A 40 -0.12 0.34 18.43
CA PHE A 40 -1.16 1.13 17.78
C PHE A 40 -2.57 0.62 18.11
N LYS A 41 -2.76 -0.69 18.12
CA LYS A 41 -4.04 -1.32 18.49
C LYS A 41 -4.47 -1.02 19.93
N LYS A 42 -3.54 -0.70 20.82
CA LYS A 42 -3.87 -0.31 22.19
C LYS A 42 -4.35 1.14 22.28
N ASP A 43 -3.83 2.01 21.41
CA ASP A 43 -4.08 3.45 21.48
C ASP A 43 -5.22 3.90 20.57
N ALA A 44 -5.61 3.09 19.59
CA ALA A 44 -6.63 3.43 18.62
C ALA A 44 -7.49 2.22 18.26
N ARG A 45 -8.74 2.48 17.84
CA ARG A 45 -9.58 1.44 17.26
C ARG A 45 -9.10 1.16 15.84
N VAL A 46 -8.46 0.03 15.64
CA VAL A 46 -7.94 -0.38 14.34
C VAL A 46 -8.75 -1.56 13.82
N ARG A 47 -9.43 -1.37 12.69
CA ARG A 47 -10.22 -2.41 12.04
C ARG A 47 -9.47 -3.05 10.88
N CYS A 48 -8.64 -2.26 10.19
CA CYS A 48 -7.85 -2.74 9.07
C CYS A 48 -6.66 -1.83 8.84
N ILE A 49 -5.52 -2.41 8.48
CA ILE A 49 -4.34 -1.67 8.03
C ILE A 49 -4.07 -2.06 6.58
N LEU A 50 -3.93 -1.06 5.74
CA LEU A 50 -3.70 -1.18 4.31
C LEU A 50 -2.27 -0.77 3.98
N SER A 51 -1.63 -1.44 3.07
CA SER A 51 -0.33 -1.01 2.54
C SER A 51 -0.17 -1.38 1.07
N TYR A 52 0.66 -0.63 0.38
CA TYR A 52 0.93 -0.81 -1.05
C TYR A 52 2.42 -0.96 -1.31
N ALA A 53 2.77 -1.82 -2.24
CA ALA A 53 4.13 -1.94 -2.76
C ALA A 53 4.12 -1.67 -4.26
N ASP A 54 4.96 -0.74 -4.73
CA ASP A 54 5.07 -0.41 -6.15
C ASP A 54 5.58 -1.61 -6.93
N ALA A 55 4.77 -2.12 -7.86
CA ALA A 55 5.06 -3.35 -8.59
C ALA A 55 6.32 -3.25 -9.47
N ASN A 56 6.75 -2.02 -9.85
CA ASN A 56 7.97 -1.81 -10.63
C ASN A 56 9.24 -1.91 -9.79
N HIS A 57 9.14 -1.77 -8.47
CA HIS A 57 10.31 -1.69 -7.58
C HIS A 57 10.29 -2.71 -6.44
N HIS A 58 9.11 -3.16 -6.04
CA HIS A 58 8.93 -4.00 -4.85
C HIS A 58 7.93 -5.12 -5.09
N THR A 59 8.09 -6.19 -4.35
CA THR A 59 7.13 -7.31 -4.34
C THR A 59 6.23 -7.29 -3.11
N GLY A 60 6.60 -6.48 -2.09
CA GLY A 60 5.88 -6.45 -0.82
C GLY A 60 6.22 -7.61 0.10
N VAL A 61 7.38 -8.23 -0.09
CA VAL A 61 7.83 -9.36 0.75
C VAL A 61 7.78 -9.01 2.24
N ILE A 62 8.09 -7.76 2.59
CA ILE A 62 8.08 -7.29 3.97
C ILE A 62 6.67 -7.35 4.58
N TYR A 63 5.66 -7.01 3.80
CA TYR A 63 4.27 -7.06 4.27
C TYR A 63 3.80 -8.50 4.46
N ARG A 64 4.19 -9.40 3.57
CA ARG A 64 3.91 -10.83 3.75
C ARG A 64 4.60 -11.38 5.00
N ALA A 65 5.83 -10.95 5.27
CA ALA A 65 6.56 -11.32 6.47
C ALA A 65 5.91 -10.79 7.76
N CYS A 66 5.15 -9.70 7.67
CA CYS A 66 4.40 -9.11 8.79
C CYS A 66 2.97 -9.65 8.91
N ASN A 67 2.62 -10.71 8.19
CA ASN A 67 1.29 -11.32 8.17
C ASN A 67 0.20 -10.50 7.49
N PHE A 68 0.57 -9.56 6.63
CA PHE A 68 -0.38 -8.95 5.72
C PHE A 68 -0.76 -9.96 4.64
N LYS A 69 -2.01 -9.91 4.21
CA LYS A 69 -2.51 -10.76 3.12
C LYS A 69 -2.55 -9.98 1.83
N TYR A 70 -2.34 -10.69 0.72
CA TYR A 70 -2.29 -10.09 -0.61
C TYR A 70 -3.68 -9.96 -1.21
N TYR A 71 -3.99 -8.77 -1.73
CA TYR A 71 -5.29 -8.46 -2.35
C TYR A 71 -5.14 -7.97 -3.80
N GLY A 72 -4.15 -8.45 -4.49
CA GLY A 72 -3.98 -8.20 -5.91
C GLY A 72 -3.31 -6.87 -6.27
N LEU A 73 -3.24 -6.62 -7.56
CA LEU A 73 -2.71 -5.37 -8.11
C LEU A 73 -3.80 -4.32 -8.22
N THR A 74 -3.42 -3.06 -8.05
CA THR A 74 -4.31 -1.94 -8.37
C THR A 74 -4.59 -1.89 -9.86
N ALA A 75 -5.72 -1.29 -10.24
CA ALA A 75 -6.10 -1.14 -11.65
C ALA A 75 -5.04 -0.32 -12.41
N PRO A 76 -4.80 -0.64 -13.70
CA PRO A 76 -3.91 0.16 -14.53
C PRO A 76 -4.44 1.59 -14.65
N LYS A 77 -3.56 2.56 -14.46
CA LYS A 77 -3.88 3.98 -14.58
C LYS A 77 -2.77 4.71 -15.33
N LYS A 78 -3.09 5.87 -15.87
CA LYS A 78 -2.13 6.74 -16.54
C LYS A 78 -2.07 8.10 -15.84
N ASP A 79 -0.88 8.69 -15.84
CA ASP A 79 -0.67 10.06 -15.42
C ASP A 79 -0.32 10.92 -16.63
N PHE A 80 -0.79 12.15 -16.63
CA PHE A 80 -0.45 13.11 -17.67
C PHE A 80 0.77 13.94 -17.25
N TYR A 81 1.73 14.04 -18.16
CA TYR A 81 2.94 14.86 -17.97
C TYR A 81 2.95 15.96 -19.03
N TYR A 82 3.14 17.20 -18.60
CA TYR A 82 3.29 18.34 -19.50
C TYR A 82 4.58 18.24 -20.32
N ALA A 83 4.68 19.03 -21.40
CA ALA A 83 5.86 19.02 -22.26
C ALA A 83 7.16 19.39 -21.52
N ASP A 84 7.08 20.13 -20.42
CA ASP A 84 8.21 20.48 -19.55
C ASP A 84 8.60 19.37 -18.55
N GLY A 85 7.89 18.25 -18.56
CA GLY A 85 8.14 17.12 -17.67
C GLY A 85 7.40 17.15 -16.33
N THR A 86 6.65 18.22 -16.04
CA THR A 86 5.84 18.30 -14.81
C THR A 86 4.62 17.43 -14.89
N LYS A 87 4.30 16.77 -13.77
CA LYS A 87 3.11 15.93 -13.66
C LYS A 87 1.87 16.78 -13.42
N HIS A 88 0.81 16.49 -14.18
CA HIS A 88 -0.49 17.11 -13.96
C HIS A 88 -1.07 16.70 -12.61
N SER A 89 -1.60 17.66 -11.86
CA SER A 89 -2.36 17.37 -10.65
C SER A 89 -3.73 16.77 -11.02
N ARG A 90 -4.45 16.28 -10.03
CA ARG A 90 -5.76 15.66 -10.25
C ARG A 90 -6.73 16.59 -10.95
N GLY A 91 -7.52 16.03 -11.87
CA GLY A 91 -8.52 16.73 -12.63
C GLY A 91 -8.44 16.39 -14.11
N SER A 92 -9.32 17.00 -14.92
CA SER A 92 -9.30 16.80 -16.36
C SER A 92 -8.21 17.65 -17.02
N VAL A 93 -7.55 17.06 -18.02
CA VAL A 93 -6.61 17.78 -18.87
C VAL A 93 -7.37 18.29 -20.07
N CYS A 94 -7.37 19.61 -20.28
CA CYS A 94 -8.06 20.22 -21.39
C CYS A 94 -7.09 21.12 -22.15
N GLY A 95 -6.82 20.78 -23.42
CA GLY A 95 -6.02 21.62 -24.33
C GLY A 95 -4.55 21.78 -23.97
N ALA A 96 -4.00 20.98 -23.08
CA ALA A 96 -2.59 21.05 -22.70
C ALA A 96 -1.73 20.13 -23.56
N ASP A 97 -0.52 20.59 -23.91
CA ASP A 97 0.48 19.77 -24.61
C ASP A 97 1.20 18.87 -23.60
N GLY A 98 1.30 17.59 -23.92
CA GLY A 98 2.00 16.64 -23.07
C GLY A 98 1.68 15.20 -23.46
N GLU A 99 2.07 14.26 -22.59
CA GLU A 99 1.90 12.83 -22.83
C GLU A 99 1.23 12.12 -21.68
N TRP A 100 0.42 11.11 -22.01
CA TRP A 100 -0.08 10.15 -21.03
C TRP A 100 0.92 9.04 -20.86
N CYS A 101 1.38 8.85 -19.62
CA CYS A 101 2.33 7.80 -19.26
C CYS A 101 1.68 6.81 -18.29
N ASP A 102 2.03 5.55 -18.43
CA ASP A 102 1.53 4.53 -17.53
C ASP A 102 2.04 4.78 -16.11
N ARG A 103 1.11 4.76 -15.15
CA ARG A 103 1.44 4.75 -13.74
C ARG A 103 1.78 3.32 -13.34
N SER A 104 2.82 3.13 -12.52
CA SER A 104 3.12 1.82 -11.97
C SER A 104 1.93 1.31 -11.15
N ARG A 105 1.63 0.04 -11.33
CA ARG A 105 0.62 -0.63 -10.51
C ARG A 105 1.22 -0.95 -9.15
N LYS A 106 0.37 -1.13 -8.15
CA LYS A 106 0.80 -1.43 -6.79
C LYS A 106 0.20 -2.75 -6.32
N HIS A 107 1.02 -3.53 -5.64
CA HIS A 107 0.56 -4.69 -4.90
C HIS A 107 -0.16 -4.22 -3.64
N ARG A 108 -1.38 -4.69 -3.45
CA ARG A 108 -2.21 -4.31 -2.30
C ARG A 108 -2.10 -5.35 -1.21
N TYR A 109 -1.83 -4.89 0.00
CA TYR A 109 -1.73 -5.73 1.19
C TYR A 109 -2.65 -5.21 2.28
N LEU A 110 -3.36 -6.12 2.93
CA LEU A 110 -4.29 -5.79 4.01
C LEU A 110 -4.03 -6.66 5.23
N MET A 111 -4.15 -6.05 6.40
CA MET A 111 -4.22 -6.77 7.68
C MET A 111 -5.58 -6.43 8.29
N VAL A 112 -6.51 -7.38 8.25
CA VAL A 112 -7.89 -7.18 8.66
C VAL A 112 -8.09 -7.71 10.07
N PHE A 113 -8.50 -6.84 10.98
CA PHE A 113 -8.82 -7.21 12.37
C PHE A 113 -10.33 -7.35 12.59
N ASP A 114 -11.13 -6.64 11.83
CA ASP A 114 -12.59 -6.69 11.90
C ASP A 114 -13.13 -7.42 10.66
N LYS A 115 -13.55 -8.65 10.84
CA LYS A 115 -14.03 -9.51 9.75
C LYS A 115 -15.42 -9.08 9.24
N THR A 116 -16.08 -8.14 9.90
CA THR A 116 -17.38 -7.62 9.45
C THR A 116 -17.24 -6.55 8.38
N LEU A 117 -16.02 -6.11 8.09
CA LEU A 117 -15.76 -5.13 7.03
C LEU A 117 -16.15 -5.70 5.66
N ASN A 118 -16.88 -4.89 4.90
CA ASN A 118 -17.21 -5.21 3.52
C ASN A 118 -16.10 -4.70 2.60
N LEU A 119 -15.17 -5.59 2.25
CA LEU A 119 -14.02 -5.25 1.42
C LEU A 119 -14.43 -5.22 -0.07
N LEU A 120 -13.89 -4.24 -0.79
CA LEU A 120 -14.08 -4.14 -2.25
C LEU A 120 -13.20 -5.12 -3.04
N TRP A 121 -12.21 -5.71 -2.39
CA TRP A 121 -11.23 -6.58 -3.01
C TRP A 121 -11.28 -7.97 -2.39
N ASN A 122 -10.84 -8.96 -3.17
CA ASN A 122 -10.73 -10.33 -2.71
C ASN A 122 -9.27 -10.68 -2.42
N GLU A 123 -9.06 -11.51 -1.40
CA GLU A 123 -7.74 -12.06 -1.12
C GLU A 123 -7.27 -12.91 -2.30
N GLU A 124 -6.03 -12.71 -2.72
CA GLU A 124 -5.41 -13.45 -3.81
C GLU A 124 -4.11 -14.10 -3.34
N LYS A 125 -3.71 -15.15 -4.03
CA LYS A 125 -2.40 -15.76 -3.82
C LYS A 125 -1.36 -14.95 -4.58
N TYR A 126 -0.33 -14.48 -3.90
CA TYR A 126 0.79 -13.79 -4.55
C TYR A 126 1.47 -14.73 -5.54
N GLY A 127 1.72 -14.22 -6.75
CA GLY A 127 2.30 -15.00 -7.83
C GLY A 127 1.29 -15.45 -8.90
N ASN A 128 -0.01 -15.28 -8.69
CA ASN A 128 -1.06 -15.54 -9.67
C ASN A 128 -1.34 -14.30 -10.55
N ILE A 129 -0.31 -13.63 -10.95
CA ILE A 129 -0.41 -12.37 -11.68
C ILE A 129 -0.05 -12.60 -13.14
#